data_f7b9374497b3139d0227428f3f233a0c
#
_entry.id   f7b9374497b3139d0227428f3f233a0c
#
_cell.length_a   1.000
_cell.length_b   1.000
_cell.length_c   1.000
_cell.angle_alpha   90.00
_cell.angle_beta   90.00
_cell.angle_gamma   90.00
#
_symmetry.space_group_name_H-M   'P 1'
#
loop_
_entity.id
_entity.type
_entity.pdbx_description
1 polymer ?
#
loop_
_entity_poly.entity_id
_entity_poly.type
_entity_poly.pdbx_seq_one_letter_code
_entity_poly.pdbx_strand_id
1 'polypeptide(L)'
;MRALVEEAMRKAAVAWLEVSGQPPYAVWCLWVDDSLYVVSGPDEQPAPGLAGAGGVVRVSARGDHGGRIVTWPARVSRVRPESEQWAAVVPQLAAKRLNGPSARDLVERWARTAVVSRLIPA
;
A
#
# COMPACT_ATOMS: atom_id res chain seq x y z
N MET A 1 9.61 -15.64 -9.78
CA MET A 1 9.70 -14.24 -9.37
C MET A 1 8.43 -13.75 -8.71
N ARG A 2 7.31 -13.88 -9.39
CA ARG A 2 6.02 -13.46 -8.82
C ARG A 2 5.65 -14.18 -7.53
N ALA A 3 5.92 -15.46 -7.46
CA ALA A 3 5.64 -16.26 -6.27
C ALA A 3 6.43 -15.79 -5.05
N LEU A 4 7.66 -15.35 -5.25
CA LEU A 4 8.49 -14.81 -4.16
C LEU A 4 7.94 -13.47 -3.66
N VAL A 5 7.51 -12.63 -4.58
CA VAL A 5 6.89 -11.34 -4.24
C VAL A 5 5.64 -11.58 -3.42
N GLU A 6 4.76 -12.42 -3.93
CA GLU A 6 3.49 -12.72 -3.27
C GLU A 6 3.69 -13.29 -1.87
N GLU A 7 4.61 -14.23 -1.73
CA GLU A 7 4.93 -14.83 -0.43
C GLU A 7 5.41 -13.79 0.57
N ALA A 8 6.36 -12.96 0.15
CA ALA A 8 6.91 -11.91 1.01
C ALA A 8 5.86 -10.87 1.38
N MET A 9 5.09 -10.40 0.40
CA MET A 9 4.16 -9.29 0.60
C MET A 9 2.91 -9.71 1.36
N ARG A 10 2.49 -10.94 1.24
CA ARG A 10 1.33 -11.45 1.97
C ARG A 10 1.52 -11.35 3.48
N LYS A 11 2.75 -11.45 3.95
CA LYS A 11 3.08 -11.39 5.37
C LYS A 11 3.62 -10.05 5.82
N ALA A 12 3.97 -9.18 4.90
CA ALA A 12 4.58 -7.90 5.22
C ALA A 12 3.54 -6.93 5.78
N ALA A 13 3.80 -6.40 6.96
CA ALA A 13 3.00 -5.33 7.53
C ALA A 13 3.54 -3.97 7.07
N VAL A 14 4.81 -3.92 6.72
CA VAL A 14 5.53 -2.69 6.34
C VAL A 14 6.36 -2.99 5.09
N ALA A 15 6.37 -2.05 4.17
CA ALA A 15 7.22 -2.10 2.98
C ALA A 15 8.01 -0.81 2.86
N TRP A 16 9.18 -0.90 2.22
CA TRP A 16 9.99 0.26 1.87
C TRP A 16 9.71 0.64 0.43
N LEU A 17 9.52 1.93 0.19
CA LEU A 17 9.23 2.45 -1.15
C LEU A 17 10.38 3.36 -1.60
N GLU A 18 10.81 3.18 -2.85
CA GLU A 18 11.74 4.09 -3.51
C GLU A 18 10.99 4.76 -4.64
N VAL A 19 10.62 6.01 -4.39
CA VAL A 19 9.90 6.85 -5.36
C VAL A 19 10.87 7.86 -5.92
N SER A 20 10.86 8.06 -7.23
CA SER A 20 11.76 9.00 -7.90
C SER A 20 11.69 10.38 -7.27
N GLY A 21 12.86 10.93 -6.96
CA GLY A 21 12.97 12.25 -6.35
C GLY A 21 12.80 12.28 -4.84
N GLN A 22 12.59 11.13 -4.21
CA GLN A 22 12.40 11.04 -2.77
C GLN A 22 13.39 10.07 -2.15
N PRO A 23 13.83 10.31 -0.90
CA PRO A 23 14.58 9.29 -0.17
C PRO A 23 13.67 8.10 0.13
N PRO A 24 14.21 6.89 0.25
CA PRO A 24 13.38 5.72 0.58
C PRO A 24 12.65 5.91 1.92
N TYR A 25 11.43 5.42 1.99
CA TYR A 25 10.65 5.51 3.23
C TYR A 25 9.80 4.27 3.43
N ALA A 26 9.43 4.02 4.67
CA ALA A 26 8.62 2.87 5.04
C ALA A 26 7.15 3.25 5.17
N VAL A 27 6.27 2.34 4.76
CA VAL A 27 4.82 2.52 4.90
C VAL A 27 4.19 1.24 5.42
N TRP A 28 3.11 1.36 6.20
CA TRP A 28 2.28 0.20 6.45
C TRP A 28 1.44 -0.07 5.19
N CYS A 29 1.15 -1.33 4.96
CA CYS A 29 0.55 -1.74 3.70
C CYS A 29 -0.26 -3.02 3.88
N LEU A 30 -1.01 -3.37 2.85
CA LEU A 30 -1.75 -4.62 2.82
C LEU A 30 -1.71 -5.18 1.40
N TRP A 31 -1.32 -6.45 1.30
CA TRP A 31 -1.34 -7.19 0.04
C TRP A 31 -2.70 -7.86 -0.10
N VAL A 32 -3.39 -7.59 -1.18
CA VAL A 32 -4.69 -8.20 -1.50
C VAL A 32 -4.64 -8.65 -2.95
N ASP A 33 -4.94 -9.91 -3.16
CA ASP A 33 -4.85 -10.53 -4.48
C ASP A 33 -3.45 -10.36 -5.07
N ASP A 34 -3.30 -9.54 -6.08
CA ASP A 34 -2.04 -9.40 -6.81
C ASP A 34 -1.40 -8.04 -6.63
N SER A 35 -1.80 -7.27 -5.64
CA SER A 35 -1.34 -5.90 -5.50
C SER A 35 -1.14 -5.49 -4.05
N LEU A 36 -0.28 -4.49 -3.87
CA LEU A 36 -0.03 -3.89 -2.57
C LEU A 36 -0.81 -2.58 -2.48
N TYR A 37 -1.46 -2.36 -1.34
CA TYR A 37 -2.26 -1.15 -1.12
C TYR A 37 -1.67 -0.31 0.00
N VAL A 38 -1.61 1.00 -0.23
CA VAL A 38 -1.05 1.97 0.72
C VAL A 38 -2.06 3.11 0.88
N VAL A 39 -2.37 3.45 2.12
CA VAL A 39 -3.23 4.60 2.45
C VAL A 39 -2.34 5.72 2.95
N SER A 40 -2.47 6.90 2.38
CA SER A 40 -1.70 8.07 2.78
C SER A 40 -2.57 9.31 2.85
N GLY A 41 -2.12 10.31 3.59
CA GLY A 41 -2.86 11.56 3.71
C GLY A 41 -2.53 12.32 4.99
N PRO A 42 -3.20 13.47 5.22
CA PRO A 42 -2.91 14.33 6.37
C PRO A 42 -3.06 13.65 7.73
N ASP A 43 -4.05 12.78 7.86
CA ASP A 43 -4.32 12.06 9.11
C ASP A 43 -3.83 10.62 9.07
N GLU A 44 -3.05 10.29 8.04
CA GLU A 44 -2.47 8.97 7.85
C GLU A 44 -0.98 9.12 7.62
N GLN A 45 -0.30 8.04 7.30
CA GLN A 45 1.12 8.10 7.02
C GLN A 45 1.41 8.94 5.78
N PRO A 46 2.55 9.64 5.73
CA PRO A 46 2.97 10.29 4.50
C PRO A 46 3.50 9.28 3.50
N ALA A 47 3.29 9.55 2.22
CA ALA A 47 3.88 8.77 1.14
C ALA A 47 4.30 9.72 0.02
N PRO A 48 5.37 10.49 0.25
CA PRO A 48 5.77 11.54 -0.69
C PRO A 48 5.99 11.04 -2.11
N GLY A 49 5.37 11.71 -3.05
CA GLY A 49 5.52 11.41 -4.48
C GLY A 49 4.79 10.19 -4.98
N LEU A 50 4.20 9.39 -4.10
CA LEU A 50 3.58 8.13 -4.50
C LEU A 50 2.34 8.33 -5.38
N ALA A 51 1.43 9.20 -4.96
CA ALA A 51 0.18 9.42 -5.67
C ALA A 51 0.37 9.94 -7.09
N GLY A 52 1.44 10.68 -7.32
CA GLY A 52 1.74 11.24 -8.63
C GLY A 52 2.81 10.49 -9.42
N ALA A 53 3.21 9.31 -8.95
CA ALA A 53 4.30 8.58 -9.59
C ALA A 53 3.90 8.12 -10.99
N GLY A 54 4.54 8.68 -12.00
CA GLY A 54 4.27 8.36 -13.40
C GLY A 54 5.09 7.22 -13.96
N GLY A 55 6.01 6.71 -13.16
CA GLY A 55 6.89 5.62 -13.57
C GLY A 55 6.82 4.45 -12.63
N VAL A 56 7.92 3.70 -12.56
CA VAL A 56 8.01 2.52 -11.70
C VAL A 56 8.52 2.93 -10.32
N VAL A 57 7.85 2.43 -9.31
CA VAL A 57 8.26 2.57 -7.92
C VAL A 57 8.87 1.23 -7.48
N ARG A 58 9.97 1.28 -6.75
CA ARG A 58 10.59 0.07 -6.24
C ARG A 58 10.07 -0.22 -4.84
N VAL A 59 9.60 -1.45 -4.65
CA VAL A 59 9.06 -1.90 -3.37
C VAL A 59 10.00 -2.95 -2.79
N SER A 60 10.32 -2.83 -1.52
CA SER A 60 11.15 -3.81 -0.83
C SER A 60 10.50 -4.22 0.47
N ALA A 61 10.57 -5.50 0.79
CA ALA A 61 10.09 -6.03 2.05
C ALA A 61 11.02 -7.11 2.54
N ARG A 62 11.15 -7.21 3.86
CA ARG A 62 11.94 -8.25 4.48
C ARG A 62 11.14 -9.54 4.56
N GLY A 63 11.70 -10.64 4.14
CA GLY A 63 11.06 -11.95 4.23
C GLY A 63 10.98 -12.45 5.67
N ASP A 64 10.16 -13.46 5.85
CA ASP A 64 9.77 -13.98 7.16
C ASP A 64 10.88 -14.51 8.04
N HIS A 65 11.86 -15.11 7.45
CA HIS A 65 12.89 -15.82 8.23
C HIS A 65 14.22 -15.10 8.17
N GLY A 66 14.23 -13.91 8.70
CA GLY A 66 15.48 -13.36 9.12
C GLY A 66 16.33 -12.71 8.09
N GLY A 67 15.79 -12.18 7.09
CA GLY A 67 16.68 -11.27 6.51
C GLY A 67 16.79 -11.16 5.02
N ARG A 68 16.12 -12.03 4.34
CA ARG A 68 16.11 -11.92 2.88
C ARG A 68 15.20 -10.78 2.47
N ILE A 69 15.74 -9.81 1.74
CA ILE A 69 14.95 -8.71 1.22
C ILE A 69 14.47 -9.07 -0.17
N VAL A 70 13.18 -8.93 -0.38
CA VAL A 70 12.56 -9.09 -1.70
C VAL A 70 12.27 -7.70 -2.24
N THR A 71 12.78 -7.40 -3.43
CA THR A 71 12.58 -6.11 -4.09
C THR A 71 11.91 -6.33 -5.44
N TRP A 72 10.93 -5.50 -5.76
CA TRP A 72 10.21 -5.63 -7.00
C TRP A 72 9.72 -4.28 -7.52
N PRO A 73 9.59 -4.15 -8.86
CA PRO A 73 9.08 -2.93 -9.45
C PRO A 73 7.55 -2.92 -9.43
N ALA A 74 6.97 -1.76 -9.22
CA ALA A 74 5.52 -1.59 -9.17
C ALA A 74 5.07 -0.40 -10.00
N ARG A 75 3.91 -0.54 -10.61
CA ARG A 75 3.20 0.59 -11.20
C ARG A 75 2.16 1.06 -10.21
N VAL A 76 1.97 2.36 -10.12
CA VAL A 76 1.06 2.96 -9.16
C VAL A 76 -0.23 3.38 -9.85
N SER A 77 -1.34 3.00 -9.24
CA SER A 77 -2.67 3.40 -9.70
C SER A 77 -3.45 3.87 -8.49
N ARG A 78 -4.23 4.93 -8.64
CA ARG A 78 -5.07 5.41 -7.55
C ARG A 78 -6.37 4.62 -7.49
N VAL A 79 -6.77 4.24 -6.29
CA VAL A 79 -8.08 3.62 -6.04
C VAL A 79 -9.06 4.70 -5.62
N ARG A 80 -10.08 4.93 -6.43
CA ARG A 80 -11.05 5.99 -6.17
C ARG A 80 -12.23 5.51 -5.35
N PRO A 81 -12.80 6.37 -4.49
CA PRO A 81 -13.88 5.96 -3.59
C PRO A 81 -15.12 5.35 -4.27
N GLU A 82 -15.42 5.75 -5.49
CA GLU A 82 -16.56 5.24 -6.22
C GLU A 82 -16.32 3.94 -6.97
N SER A 83 -15.09 3.40 -6.91
CA SER A 83 -14.73 2.21 -7.69
C SER A 83 -15.11 0.90 -6.99
N GLU A 84 -15.26 -0.15 -7.77
CA GLU A 84 -15.45 -1.50 -7.24
C GLU A 84 -14.23 -1.95 -6.43
N GLN A 85 -13.05 -1.54 -6.85
CA GLN A 85 -11.80 -1.84 -6.17
C GLN A 85 -11.81 -1.29 -4.76
N TRP A 86 -12.29 -0.06 -4.59
CA TRP A 86 -12.42 0.56 -3.27
C TRP A 86 -13.31 -0.28 -2.36
N ALA A 87 -14.49 -0.64 -2.86
CA ALA A 87 -15.45 -1.43 -2.10
C ALA A 87 -14.88 -2.80 -1.68
N ALA A 88 -14.05 -3.39 -2.54
CA ALA A 88 -13.48 -4.70 -2.26
C ALA A 88 -12.31 -4.65 -1.28
N VAL A 89 -11.48 -3.61 -1.34
CA VAL A 89 -10.19 -3.58 -0.63
C VAL A 89 -10.16 -2.68 0.58
N VAL A 90 -10.74 -1.49 0.47
CA VAL A 90 -10.58 -0.46 1.51
C VAL A 90 -11.16 -0.88 2.87
N PRO A 91 -12.28 -1.59 2.95
CA PRO A 91 -12.72 -2.12 4.25
C PRO A 91 -11.69 -3.05 4.92
N GLN A 92 -10.92 -3.80 4.13
CA GLN A 92 -9.87 -4.66 4.66
C GLN A 92 -8.70 -3.83 5.20
N LEU A 93 -8.36 -2.75 4.51
CA LEU A 93 -7.34 -1.80 4.98
C LEU A 93 -7.77 -1.16 6.30
N ALA A 94 -9.03 -0.75 6.38
CA ALA A 94 -9.58 -0.14 7.58
C ALA A 94 -9.57 -1.12 8.76
N ALA A 95 -9.92 -2.36 8.52
CA ALA A 95 -9.90 -3.40 9.54
C ALA A 95 -8.48 -3.64 10.08
N LYS A 96 -7.49 -3.61 9.21
CA LYS A 96 -6.09 -3.75 9.61
C LYS A 96 -5.59 -2.56 10.41
N ARG A 97 -6.01 -1.36 10.02
CA ARG A 97 -5.56 -0.10 10.63
C ARG A 97 -6.13 0.12 12.03
N LEU A 98 -7.27 -0.49 12.31
CA LEU A 98 -8.08 -0.12 13.44
C LEU A 98 -7.58 -0.54 14.81
N ASN A 99 -7.52 0.48 15.67
CA ASN A 99 -7.44 0.28 17.10
C ASN A 99 -8.50 1.19 17.76
N GLY A 100 -9.67 1.31 17.17
CA GLY A 100 -10.62 2.26 17.71
C GLY A 100 -11.96 2.29 16.99
N PRO A 101 -12.43 3.45 16.54
CA PRO A 101 -13.77 3.59 16.01
C PRO A 101 -14.05 2.65 14.84
N SER A 102 -15.29 2.52 14.46
CA SER A 102 -15.68 1.54 13.48
C SER A 102 -14.93 1.70 12.15
N ALA A 103 -14.65 0.58 11.50
CA ALA A 103 -14.02 0.55 10.21
C ALA A 103 -14.81 1.37 9.19
N ARG A 104 -16.11 1.37 9.32
CA ARG A 104 -17.00 2.12 8.45
C ARG A 104 -16.72 3.62 8.48
N ASP A 105 -16.58 4.18 9.67
CA ASP A 105 -16.30 5.60 9.83
C ASP A 105 -14.92 5.95 9.24
N LEU A 106 -13.97 5.07 9.42
CA LEU A 106 -12.63 5.25 8.88
C LEU A 106 -12.65 5.25 7.34
N VAL A 107 -13.37 4.32 6.73
CA VAL A 107 -13.51 4.25 5.28
C VAL A 107 -14.14 5.54 4.74
N GLU A 108 -15.19 6.03 5.39
CA GLU A 108 -15.85 7.27 4.99
C GLU A 108 -14.91 8.48 5.09
N ARG A 109 -14.13 8.54 6.15
CA ARG A 109 -13.15 9.61 6.30
C ARG A 109 -12.07 9.55 5.23
N TRP A 110 -11.57 8.35 4.94
CA TRP A 110 -10.56 8.17 3.90
C TRP A 110 -11.06 8.59 2.52
N ALA A 111 -12.34 8.37 2.24
CA ALA A 111 -12.93 8.79 0.97
C ALA A 111 -12.81 10.30 0.76
N ARG A 112 -12.82 11.07 1.86
CA ARG A 112 -12.74 12.54 1.80
C ARG A 112 -11.31 13.07 1.91
N THR A 113 -10.45 12.40 2.68
CA THR A 113 -9.18 13.01 3.10
C THR A 113 -7.93 12.21 2.75
N ALA A 114 -8.06 10.97 2.34
CA ALA A 114 -6.90 10.13 2.08
C ALA A 114 -6.78 9.72 0.63
N VAL A 115 -5.59 9.24 0.28
CA VAL A 115 -5.30 8.65 -1.02
C VAL A 115 -5.02 7.18 -0.80
N VAL A 116 -5.70 6.33 -1.55
CA VAL A 116 -5.39 4.91 -1.58
C VAL A 116 -4.67 4.60 -2.88
N SER A 117 -3.45 4.12 -2.76
CA SER A 117 -2.61 3.77 -3.90
C SER A 117 -2.52 2.25 -4.03
N ARG A 118 -2.65 1.78 -5.26
CA ARG A 118 -2.48 0.37 -5.62
C ARG A 118 -1.14 0.23 -6.32
N LEU A 119 -0.28 -0.61 -5.80
CA LEU A 119 1.03 -0.89 -6.39
C LEU A 119 0.98 -2.28 -7.01
N ILE A 120 1.03 -2.30 -8.33
CA ILE A 120 0.85 -3.50 -9.15
C ILE A 120 2.22 -3.95 -9.62
N PRO A 121 2.62 -5.22 -9.41
CA PRO A 121 3.90 -5.70 -9.92
C PRO A 121 4.04 -5.46 -11.42
N ALA A 122 5.13 -4.82 -11.78
CA ALA A 122 5.41 -4.47 -13.17
C ALA A 122 6.22 -5.55 -13.88
#